data_a01583753e3af5217933dbfa9cef02e5
#
_entry.id   a01583753e3af5217933dbfa9cef02e5
#
_cell.length_a   1.000
_cell.length_b   1.000
_cell.length_c   1.000
_cell.angle_alpha   90.00
_cell.angle_beta   90.00
_cell.angle_gamma   90.00
#
_symmetry.space_group_name_H-M   'P 1'
#
loop_
_entity.id
_entity.type
_entity.pdbx_description
1 polymer ?
#
loop_
_entity_poly.entity_id
_entity_poly.type
_entity_poly.pdbx_seq_one_letter_code
_entity_poly.pdbx_strand_id
1 'polypeptide(L)'
;MLFTFALVPSVIFAALSKNVRVGTDKPRGLFWGFVSGLIAAAGNIFFYLALEAGADTAIAVPLTNIYPLVTIVLAYFLFKERLNLIQGGGILIAVAAIILLSGEAKNLGDPLAILRRIGLTPWMLYSLGAMVCWGVFSATQKVSTNHVSAELSYLAWCSAFIPIALWIVATKPLNWSMSAPMVWSGLAAGALNSFGVIAAFAAYRYEGKAAIVTPLAAALQPIVTIILALIFLGENVGLLEGAGIALAILAAVALSYETKPAASPAT
;
A
#
# COMPACT_ATOMS: atom_id res chain seq x y z
N MET A 1 4.90 8.74 -14.99
CA MET A 1 4.40 9.88 -15.77
C MET A 1 2.89 9.78 -16.01
N LEU A 2 2.36 8.78 -16.72
CA LEU A 2 0.91 8.61 -16.93
C LEU A 2 0.11 8.59 -15.63
N PHE A 3 0.61 7.92 -14.59
CA PHE A 3 0.02 7.91 -13.25
C PHE A 3 -0.15 9.32 -12.65
N THR A 4 0.82 10.22 -12.86
CA THR A 4 0.77 11.59 -12.34
C THR A 4 -0.34 12.40 -13.04
N PHE A 5 -0.52 12.24 -14.34
CA PHE A 5 -1.63 12.87 -15.07
C PHE A 5 -2.99 12.33 -14.62
N ALA A 6 -3.06 11.06 -14.30
CA ALA A 6 -4.30 10.42 -13.85
C ALA A 6 -4.74 10.87 -12.44
N LEU A 7 -3.86 11.54 -11.66
CA LEU A 7 -4.22 12.15 -10.37
C LEU A 7 -4.99 13.49 -10.53
N VAL A 8 -4.96 14.11 -11.71
CA VAL A 8 -5.56 15.44 -11.92
C VAL A 8 -7.03 15.53 -11.50
N PRO A 9 -7.93 14.58 -11.85
CA PRO A 9 -9.33 14.65 -11.43
C PRO A 9 -9.49 14.65 -9.90
N SER A 10 -8.73 13.84 -9.20
CA SER A 10 -8.80 13.74 -7.74
C SER A 10 -8.21 14.96 -7.03
N VAL A 11 -7.16 15.56 -7.62
CA VAL A 11 -6.59 16.83 -7.14
C VAL A 11 -7.61 17.97 -7.27
N ILE A 12 -8.31 18.06 -8.39
CA ILE A 12 -9.38 19.06 -8.59
C ILE A 12 -10.49 18.84 -7.55
N PHE A 13 -10.95 17.61 -7.36
CA PHE A 13 -11.97 17.30 -6.37
C PHE A 13 -11.56 17.69 -4.95
N ALA A 14 -10.36 17.32 -4.52
CA ALA A 14 -9.85 17.65 -3.20
C ALA A 14 -9.66 19.17 -3.02
N ALA A 15 -9.18 19.87 -4.04
CA ALA A 15 -8.96 21.32 -4.01
C ALA A 15 -10.26 22.13 -3.93
N LEU A 16 -11.35 21.64 -4.53
CA LEU A 16 -12.68 22.27 -4.48
C LEU A 16 -13.43 21.98 -3.18
N SER A 17 -12.94 21.05 -2.35
CA SER A 17 -13.57 20.72 -1.07
C SER A 17 -13.45 21.88 -0.08
N LYS A 18 -14.55 22.19 0.61
CA LYS A 18 -14.57 23.21 1.70
C LYS A 18 -13.62 22.83 2.86
N ASN A 19 -13.36 21.54 3.06
CA ASN A 19 -12.54 21.01 4.14
C ASN A 19 -11.02 21.23 3.90
N VAL A 20 -10.61 21.60 2.70
CA VAL A 20 -9.20 21.89 2.38
C VAL A 20 -8.57 22.96 3.28
N ARG A 21 -9.40 23.81 3.90
CA ARG A 21 -8.95 24.88 4.81
C ARG A 21 -8.81 24.44 6.27
N VAL A 22 -9.28 23.27 6.62
CA VAL A 22 -9.29 22.76 8.02
C VAL A 22 -7.92 22.21 8.40
N GLY A 23 -7.39 22.65 9.54
CA GLY A 23 -6.12 22.14 10.09
C GLY A 23 -5.65 22.95 11.28
N THR A 24 -5.06 22.28 12.26
CA THR A 24 -4.51 22.88 13.48
C THR A 24 -3.07 23.36 13.31
N ASP A 25 -2.25 22.60 12.58
CA ASP A 25 -0.85 22.91 12.27
C ASP A 25 -0.58 22.55 10.80
N LYS A 26 -0.92 23.50 9.92
CA LYS A 26 -0.84 23.30 8.47
C LYS A 26 0.58 23.03 7.97
N PRO A 27 1.63 23.77 8.37
CA PRO A 27 3.00 23.50 7.91
C PRO A 27 3.45 22.07 8.22
N ARG A 28 3.19 21.62 9.44
CA ARG A 28 3.57 20.27 9.89
C ARG A 28 2.76 19.19 9.17
N GLY A 29 1.45 19.39 9.03
CA GLY A 29 0.58 18.47 8.31
C GLY A 29 0.96 18.35 6.84
N LEU A 30 1.23 19.47 6.15
CA LEU A 30 1.67 19.49 4.75
C LEU A 30 3.05 18.82 4.58
N PHE A 31 4.00 19.11 5.47
CA PHE A 31 5.32 18.46 5.44
C PHE A 31 5.20 16.94 5.52
N TRP A 32 4.46 16.43 6.51
CA TRP A 32 4.29 14.98 6.65
C TRP A 32 3.45 14.37 5.52
N GLY A 33 2.47 15.10 4.97
CA GLY A 33 1.73 14.71 3.78
C GLY A 33 2.64 14.57 2.56
N PHE A 34 3.53 15.53 2.33
CA PHE A 34 4.51 15.49 1.25
C PHE A 34 5.52 14.35 1.43
N VAL A 35 6.08 14.18 2.63
CA VAL A 35 6.99 13.07 2.95
C VAL A 35 6.31 11.73 2.73
N SER A 36 5.06 11.59 3.15
CA SER A 36 4.28 10.36 2.92
C SER A 36 4.13 10.06 1.42
N GLY A 37 3.94 11.10 0.59
CA GLY A 37 3.88 10.97 -0.85
C GLY A 37 5.19 10.50 -1.48
N LEU A 38 6.33 11.03 -1.02
CA LEU A 38 7.66 10.58 -1.48
C LEU A 38 7.89 9.10 -1.15
N ILE A 39 7.54 8.68 0.07
CA ILE A 39 7.69 7.29 0.51
C ILE A 39 6.74 6.37 -0.28
N ALA A 40 5.50 6.79 -0.50
CA ALA A 40 4.55 6.03 -1.32
C ALA A 40 5.05 5.84 -2.76
N ALA A 41 5.63 6.90 -3.35
CA ALA A 41 6.20 6.83 -4.69
C ALA A 41 7.43 5.90 -4.75
N ALA A 42 8.30 5.91 -3.73
CA ALA A 42 9.39 4.95 -3.61
C ALA A 42 8.86 3.51 -3.55
N GLY A 43 7.80 3.27 -2.77
CA GLY A 43 7.11 1.98 -2.72
C GLY A 43 6.59 1.54 -4.10
N ASN A 44 5.99 2.45 -4.86
CA ASN A 44 5.54 2.17 -6.23
C ASN A 44 6.72 1.82 -7.15
N ILE A 45 7.84 2.54 -7.05
CA ILE A 45 9.05 2.23 -7.83
C ILE A 45 9.55 0.82 -7.48
N PHE A 46 9.66 0.47 -6.20
CA PHE A 46 10.06 -0.86 -5.77
C PHE A 46 9.10 -1.94 -6.26
N PHE A 47 7.80 -1.68 -6.24
CA PHE A 47 6.82 -2.62 -6.75
C PHE A 47 6.99 -2.89 -8.25
N TYR A 48 7.18 -1.84 -9.07
CA TYR A 48 7.44 -2.01 -10.50
C TYR A 48 8.76 -2.72 -10.76
N LEU A 49 9.82 -2.43 -10.00
CA LEU A 49 11.10 -3.15 -10.09
C LEU A 49 10.95 -4.63 -9.74
N ALA A 50 10.06 -4.99 -8.80
CA ALA A 50 9.76 -6.38 -8.50
C ALA A 50 9.14 -7.10 -9.71
N LEU A 51 8.18 -6.46 -10.39
CA LEU A 51 7.55 -7.01 -11.60
C LEU A 51 8.57 -7.13 -12.75
N GLU A 52 9.41 -6.13 -12.96
CA GLU A 52 10.49 -6.17 -13.95
C GLU A 52 11.54 -7.27 -13.65
N ALA A 53 11.75 -7.57 -12.36
CA ALA A 53 12.62 -8.66 -11.92
C ALA A 53 11.97 -10.06 -11.97
N GLY A 54 10.77 -10.16 -12.54
CA GLY A 54 10.08 -11.40 -12.81
C GLY A 54 9.12 -11.87 -11.72
N ALA A 55 8.66 -10.98 -10.85
CA ALA A 55 7.60 -11.32 -9.90
C ALA A 55 6.26 -11.45 -10.62
N ASP A 56 5.54 -12.54 -10.37
CA ASP A 56 4.15 -12.67 -10.79
C ASP A 56 3.26 -11.72 -9.98
N THR A 57 2.35 -11.02 -10.66
CA THR A 57 1.47 -10.03 -10.04
C THR A 57 0.55 -10.68 -9.00
N ALA A 58 0.08 -11.91 -9.28
CA ALA A 58 -0.74 -12.69 -8.36
C ALA A 58 -0.03 -13.02 -7.04
N ILE A 59 1.30 -12.99 -7.01
CA ILE A 59 2.14 -13.24 -5.81
C ILE A 59 2.60 -11.93 -5.19
N ALA A 60 3.10 -10.99 -5.99
CA ALA A 60 3.67 -9.73 -5.52
C ALA A 60 2.63 -8.85 -4.82
N VAL A 61 1.39 -8.79 -5.31
CA VAL A 61 0.34 -7.97 -4.72
C VAL A 61 -0.08 -8.45 -3.35
N PRO A 62 -0.44 -9.74 -3.11
CA PRO A 62 -0.73 -10.21 -1.76
C PRO A 62 0.44 -10.03 -0.79
N LEU A 63 1.67 -10.30 -1.24
CA LEU A 63 2.87 -10.11 -0.43
C LEU A 63 3.03 -8.65 0.03
N THR A 64 2.94 -7.71 -0.89
CA THR A 64 3.08 -6.29 -0.57
C THR A 64 1.90 -5.75 0.25
N ASN A 65 0.70 -6.33 0.12
CA ASN A 65 -0.48 -5.98 0.94
C ASN A 65 -0.37 -6.41 2.41
N ILE A 66 0.70 -7.11 2.80
CA ILE A 66 1.05 -7.33 4.22
C ILE A 66 1.66 -6.05 4.86
N TYR A 67 1.80 -4.94 4.12
CA TYR A 67 2.32 -3.65 4.65
C TYR A 67 1.70 -3.18 5.99
N PRO A 68 0.45 -3.52 6.39
CA PRO A 68 -0.06 -3.21 7.72
C PRO A 68 0.81 -3.77 8.86
N LEU A 69 1.57 -4.85 8.61
CA LEU A 69 2.56 -5.37 9.56
C LEU A 69 3.58 -4.29 9.94
N VAL A 70 4.14 -3.60 8.93
CA VAL A 70 5.11 -2.52 9.15
C VAL A 70 4.44 -1.32 9.83
N THR A 71 3.23 -0.97 9.40
CA THR A 71 2.45 0.14 9.99
C THR A 71 2.20 -0.11 11.48
N ILE A 72 1.81 -1.31 11.87
CA ILE A 72 1.53 -1.69 13.26
C ILE A 72 2.80 -1.64 14.11
N VAL A 73 3.91 -2.17 13.60
CA VAL A 73 5.21 -2.09 14.30
C VAL A 73 5.59 -0.63 14.54
N LEU A 74 5.45 0.23 13.52
CA LEU A 74 5.71 1.66 13.66
C LEU A 74 4.73 2.35 14.62
N ALA A 75 3.45 1.99 14.58
CA ALA A 75 2.43 2.52 15.49
C ALA A 75 2.73 2.18 16.95
N TYR A 76 3.19 0.97 17.20
CA TYR A 76 3.63 0.57 18.54
C TYR A 76 4.78 1.45 19.07
N PHE A 77 5.81 1.71 18.24
CA PHE A 77 6.97 2.51 18.66
C PHE A 77 6.68 4.03 18.67
N LEU A 78 6.00 4.55 17.65
CA LEU A 78 5.79 5.99 17.48
C LEU A 78 4.60 6.52 18.28
N PHE A 79 3.50 5.77 18.34
CA PHE A 79 2.26 6.19 18.99
C PHE A 79 1.99 5.46 20.30
N LYS A 80 2.86 4.51 20.69
CA LYS A 80 2.73 3.65 21.88
C LYS A 80 1.39 2.89 21.90
N GLU A 81 0.87 2.58 20.71
CA GLU A 81 -0.35 1.79 20.54
C GLU A 81 -0.09 0.34 20.97
N ARG A 82 -1.00 -0.25 21.75
CA ARG A 82 -0.85 -1.65 22.17
C ARG A 82 -1.43 -2.56 21.09
N LEU A 83 -0.67 -3.59 20.74
CA LEU A 83 -1.17 -4.64 19.86
C LEU A 83 -2.28 -5.42 20.56
N ASN A 84 -3.35 -5.70 19.81
CA ASN A 84 -4.36 -6.64 20.26
C ASN A 84 -3.98 -8.09 19.87
N LEU A 85 -4.64 -9.08 20.48
CA LEU A 85 -4.35 -10.49 20.22
C LEU A 85 -4.59 -10.88 18.75
N ILE A 86 -5.56 -10.25 18.07
CA ILE A 86 -5.86 -10.50 16.65
C ILE A 86 -4.70 -10.02 15.78
N GLN A 87 -4.17 -8.84 16.06
CA GLN A 87 -2.98 -8.31 15.37
C GLN A 87 -1.73 -9.17 15.65
N GLY A 88 -1.56 -9.64 16.88
CA GLY A 88 -0.51 -10.60 17.22
C GLY A 88 -0.59 -11.90 16.41
N GLY A 89 -1.78 -12.48 16.31
CA GLY A 89 -2.04 -13.61 15.42
C GLY A 89 -1.79 -13.29 13.94
N GLY A 90 -2.20 -12.10 13.51
CA GLY A 90 -1.98 -11.58 12.16
C GLY A 90 -0.49 -11.51 11.78
N ILE A 91 0.39 -11.14 12.73
CA ILE A 91 1.85 -11.14 12.52
C ILE A 91 2.36 -12.55 12.20
N LEU A 92 1.94 -13.55 12.95
CA LEU A 92 2.36 -14.94 12.73
C LEU A 92 1.87 -15.46 11.37
N ILE A 93 0.61 -15.15 11.02
CA ILE A 93 0.04 -15.51 9.72
C ILE A 93 0.80 -14.80 8.58
N ALA A 94 1.18 -13.52 8.76
CA ALA A 94 1.95 -12.77 7.78
C ALA A 94 3.31 -13.40 7.50
N VAL A 95 4.02 -13.84 8.54
CA VAL A 95 5.32 -14.53 8.40
C VAL A 95 5.14 -15.85 7.63
N ALA A 96 4.12 -16.64 7.97
CA ALA A 96 3.81 -17.87 7.25
C ALA A 96 3.47 -17.60 5.77
N ALA A 97 2.68 -16.55 5.48
CA ALA A 97 2.37 -16.14 4.12
C ALA A 97 3.62 -15.77 3.31
N ILE A 98 4.53 -14.97 3.89
CA ILE A 98 5.80 -14.59 3.24
C ILE A 98 6.61 -15.83 2.87
N ILE A 99 6.72 -16.81 3.77
CA ILE A 99 7.45 -18.06 3.52
C ILE A 99 6.82 -18.84 2.36
N LEU A 100 5.50 -18.96 2.32
CA LEU A 100 4.82 -19.70 1.24
C LEU A 100 4.94 -18.99 -0.11
N LEU A 101 4.81 -17.65 -0.12
CA LEU A 101 4.88 -16.82 -1.34
C LEU A 101 6.31 -16.71 -1.88
N SER A 102 7.33 -16.89 -1.05
CA SER A 102 8.73 -16.85 -1.49
C SER A 102 9.13 -17.98 -2.45
N GLY A 103 8.30 -19.00 -2.59
CA GLY A 103 8.62 -20.22 -3.36
C GLY A 103 9.59 -21.18 -2.65
N GLU A 104 10.15 -20.77 -1.51
CA GLU A 104 11.11 -21.57 -0.73
C GLU A 104 10.44 -22.62 0.17
N ALA A 105 9.11 -22.64 0.24
CA ALA A 105 8.34 -23.58 1.05
C ALA A 105 8.57 -25.06 0.68
N LYS A 106 9.11 -25.34 -0.50
CA LYS A 106 9.50 -26.69 -0.90
C LYS A 106 10.69 -27.26 -0.12
N ASN A 107 11.44 -26.40 0.58
CA ASN A 107 12.66 -26.72 1.33
C ASN A 107 12.48 -26.59 2.85
N LEU A 108 11.30 -26.92 3.37
CA LEU A 108 10.91 -26.74 4.79
C LEU A 108 11.80 -27.46 5.83
N GLY A 109 12.83 -28.19 5.41
CA GLY A 109 13.75 -28.89 6.32
C GLY A 109 14.65 -27.99 7.18
N ASP A 110 14.86 -26.74 6.80
CA ASP A 110 15.68 -25.77 7.54
C ASP A 110 15.07 -24.36 7.50
N PRO A 111 14.29 -23.97 8.54
CA PRO A 111 13.64 -22.65 8.60
C PRO A 111 14.64 -21.49 8.57
N LEU A 112 15.85 -21.68 9.07
CA LEU A 112 16.89 -20.64 9.08
C LEU A 112 17.49 -20.43 7.69
N ALA A 113 17.65 -21.52 6.91
CA ALA A 113 18.08 -21.42 5.52
C ALA A 113 17.01 -20.75 4.64
N ILE A 114 15.73 -21.01 4.90
CA ILE A 114 14.61 -20.34 4.24
C ILE A 114 14.69 -18.82 4.50
N LEU A 115 14.80 -18.38 5.74
CA LEU A 115 14.91 -16.98 6.10
C LEU A 115 16.13 -16.29 5.45
N ARG A 116 17.24 -16.98 5.32
CA ARG A 116 18.43 -16.48 4.62
C ARG A 116 18.22 -16.36 3.11
N ARG A 117 17.42 -17.23 2.51
CA ARG A 117 17.13 -17.24 1.05
C ARG A 117 16.01 -16.30 0.65
N ILE A 118 15.03 -16.06 1.53
CA ILE A 118 13.90 -15.10 1.34
C ILE A 118 14.48 -13.72 1.07
N GLY A 119 15.41 -13.25 0.89
CA GLY A 119 15.90 -11.92 0.56
C GLY A 119 16.93 -11.92 -0.57
N LEU A 120 17.23 -13.09 -1.15
CA LEU A 120 18.31 -13.19 -2.15
C LEU A 120 17.82 -13.01 -3.58
N THR A 121 16.52 -13.22 -3.84
CA THR A 121 15.96 -12.96 -5.17
C THR A 121 15.64 -11.48 -5.34
N PRO A 122 16.03 -10.84 -6.46
CA PRO A 122 15.81 -9.41 -6.67
C PRO A 122 14.35 -8.99 -6.54
N TRP A 123 13.42 -9.78 -7.12
CA TRP A 123 12.00 -9.46 -7.07
C TRP A 123 11.44 -9.47 -5.63
N MET A 124 11.93 -10.39 -4.79
CA MET A 124 11.49 -10.47 -3.40
C MET A 124 12.01 -9.29 -2.58
N LEU A 125 13.28 -8.90 -2.77
CA LEU A 125 13.85 -7.71 -2.13
C LEU A 125 13.06 -6.45 -2.50
N TYR A 126 12.72 -6.29 -3.77
CA TYR A 126 11.90 -5.18 -4.22
C TYR A 126 10.48 -5.23 -3.66
N SER A 127 9.84 -6.39 -3.62
CA SER A 127 8.52 -6.56 -3.01
C SER A 127 8.51 -6.21 -1.52
N LEU A 128 9.52 -6.68 -0.76
CA LEU A 128 9.68 -6.32 0.65
C LEU A 128 9.97 -4.82 0.83
N GLY A 129 10.77 -4.23 -0.06
CA GLY A 129 11.01 -2.79 -0.10
C GLY A 129 9.71 -2.00 -0.31
N ALA A 130 8.86 -2.42 -1.24
CA ALA A 130 7.54 -1.84 -1.46
C ALA A 130 6.64 -1.96 -0.21
N MET A 131 6.60 -3.14 0.41
CA MET A 131 5.85 -3.40 1.64
C MET A 131 6.28 -2.47 2.78
N VAL A 132 7.60 -2.30 2.99
CA VAL A 132 8.14 -1.40 4.01
C VAL A 132 7.77 0.05 3.69
N CYS A 133 7.97 0.51 2.46
CA CYS A 133 7.62 1.87 2.06
C CYS A 133 6.12 2.15 2.27
N TRP A 134 5.22 1.26 1.87
CA TRP A 134 3.78 1.48 2.04
C TRP A 134 3.34 1.42 3.51
N GLY A 135 4.00 0.60 4.32
CA GLY A 135 3.77 0.61 5.77
C GLY A 135 4.22 1.90 6.44
N VAL A 136 5.39 2.43 6.08
CA VAL A 136 5.88 3.73 6.55
C VAL A 136 5.02 4.87 6.03
N PHE A 137 4.59 4.80 4.76
CA PHE A 137 3.64 5.75 4.17
C PHE A 137 2.36 5.84 5.00
N SER A 138 1.74 4.72 5.36
CA SER A 138 0.50 4.69 6.15
C SER A 138 0.69 5.34 7.53
N ALA A 139 1.82 5.09 8.20
CA ALA A 139 2.12 5.70 9.48
C ALA A 139 2.34 7.23 9.34
N THR A 140 3.10 7.68 8.34
CA THR A 140 3.35 9.11 8.10
C THR A 140 2.09 9.86 7.65
N GLN A 141 1.19 9.20 6.91
CA GLN A 141 -0.11 9.75 6.55
C GLN A 141 -0.98 9.99 7.79
N LYS A 142 -0.98 9.08 8.77
CA LYS A 142 -1.66 9.28 10.06
C LYS A 142 -1.11 10.52 10.78
N VAL A 143 0.21 10.72 10.78
CA VAL A 143 0.81 11.93 11.35
C VAL A 143 0.31 13.20 10.63
N SER A 144 0.24 13.19 9.30
CA SER A 144 -0.27 14.33 8.52
C SER A 144 -1.73 14.64 8.86
N THR A 145 -2.61 13.64 8.84
CA THR A 145 -4.05 13.81 9.08
C THR A 145 -4.39 14.21 10.52
N ASN A 146 -3.48 14.02 11.48
CA ASN A 146 -3.63 14.56 12.83
C ASN A 146 -3.52 16.10 12.88
N HIS A 147 -2.93 16.73 11.86
CA HIS A 147 -2.69 18.17 11.81
C HIS A 147 -3.55 18.90 10.77
N VAL A 148 -3.95 18.22 9.70
CA VAL A 148 -4.73 18.80 8.60
C VAL A 148 -5.86 17.87 8.16
N SER A 149 -6.82 18.41 7.42
CA SER A 149 -7.89 17.61 6.82
C SER A 149 -7.34 16.53 5.87
N ALA A 150 -8.13 15.50 5.65
CA ALA A 150 -7.78 14.43 4.71
C ALA A 150 -7.52 14.96 3.30
N GLU A 151 -8.32 15.93 2.85
CA GLU A 151 -8.18 16.55 1.53
C GLU A 151 -6.87 17.33 1.40
N LEU A 152 -6.48 18.09 2.43
CA LEU A 152 -5.24 18.84 2.41
C LEU A 152 -4.03 17.93 2.53
N SER A 153 -4.11 16.86 3.35
CA SER A 153 -3.10 15.81 3.41
C SER A 153 -2.93 15.11 2.07
N TYR A 154 -4.05 14.80 1.39
CA TYR A 154 -4.04 14.18 0.07
C TYR A 154 -3.40 15.09 -1.00
N LEU A 155 -3.69 16.39 -1.00
CA LEU A 155 -3.05 17.34 -1.92
C LEU A 155 -1.54 17.42 -1.70
N ALA A 156 -1.11 17.44 -0.44
CA ALA A 156 0.31 17.40 -0.10
C ALA A 156 0.98 16.09 -0.57
N TRP A 157 0.30 14.96 -0.39
CA TRP A 157 0.74 13.66 -0.89
C TRP A 157 0.86 13.65 -2.42
N CYS A 158 -0.14 14.16 -3.15
CA CYS A 158 -0.10 14.25 -4.61
C CYS A 158 1.06 15.14 -5.10
N SER A 159 1.34 16.24 -4.41
CA SER A 159 2.40 17.18 -4.80
C SER A 159 3.79 16.54 -4.81
N ALA A 160 4.02 15.48 -4.02
CA ALA A 160 5.27 14.75 -3.97
C ALA A 160 5.59 13.98 -5.27
N PHE A 161 4.57 13.65 -6.06
CA PHE A 161 4.78 12.99 -7.35
C PHE A 161 5.33 13.92 -8.43
N ILE A 162 5.16 15.24 -8.26
CA ILE A 162 5.65 16.23 -9.23
C ILE A 162 7.18 16.22 -9.35
N PRO A 163 7.96 16.40 -8.27
CA PRO A 163 9.42 16.37 -8.37
C PRO A 163 9.95 15.01 -8.83
N ILE A 164 9.28 13.90 -8.49
CA ILE A 164 9.67 12.57 -8.95
C ILE A 164 9.42 12.44 -10.46
N ALA A 165 8.27 12.90 -10.96
CA ALA A 165 7.98 12.91 -12.38
C ALA A 165 8.99 13.78 -13.16
N LEU A 166 9.33 14.96 -12.64
CA LEU A 166 10.35 15.84 -13.24
C LEU A 166 11.72 15.18 -13.24
N TRP A 167 12.12 14.53 -12.14
CA TRP A 167 13.38 13.81 -12.05
C TRP A 167 13.46 12.66 -13.07
N ILE A 168 12.40 11.87 -13.22
CA ILE A 168 12.31 10.78 -14.20
C ILE A 168 12.45 11.35 -15.62
N VAL A 169 11.71 12.43 -15.94
CA VAL A 169 11.78 13.07 -17.25
C VAL A 169 13.19 13.61 -17.55
N ALA A 170 13.88 14.14 -16.56
CA ALA A 170 15.22 14.71 -16.72
C ALA A 170 16.34 13.67 -16.82
N THR A 171 16.17 12.50 -16.18
CA THR A 171 17.28 11.53 -16.02
C THR A 171 17.12 10.25 -16.82
N LYS A 172 15.90 9.91 -17.23
CA LYS A 172 15.64 8.67 -17.97
C LYS A 172 15.28 8.96 -19.42
N PRO A 173 15.81 8.17 -20.37
CA PRO A 173 15.38 8.27 -21.77
C PRO A 173 13.93 7.86 -21.85
N LEU A 174 13.05 8.84 -22.12
CA LEU A 174 11.64 8.57 -22.29
C LEU A 174 11.37 8.03 -23.69
N ASN A 175 10.81 6.85 -23.76
CA ASN A 175 10.29 6.35 -25.01
C ASN A 175 8.92 7.00 -25.27
N TRP A 176 8.89 7.97 -26.18
CA TRP A 176 7.68 8.66 -26.58
C TRP A 176 6.84 7.88 -27.60
N SER A 177 7.39 6.82 -28.20
CA SER A 177 6.67 5.91 -29.10
C SER A 177 5.86 4.88 -28.31
N MET A 178 4.95 5.37 -27.45
CA MET A 178 4.03 4.50 -26.71
C MET A 178 2.87 4.08 -27.59
N SER A 179 2.54 2.79 -27.59
CA SER A 179 1.33 2.31 -28.27
C SER A 179 0.08 2.86 -27.59
N ALA A 180 -0.98 3.08 -28.36
CA ALA A 180 -2.25 3.55 -27.81
C ALA A 180 -2.80 2.68 -26.65
N PRO A 181 -2.75 1.33 -26.72
CA PRO A 181 -3.14 0.48 -25.60
C PRO A 181 -2.31 0.75 -24.32
N MET A 182 -1.00 0.97 -24.45
CA MET A 182 -0.13 1.24 -23.31
C MET A 182 -0.47 2.58 -22.64
N VAL A 183 -0.79 3.61 -23.41
CA VAL A 183 -1.23 4.91 -22.90
C VAL A 183 -2.56 4.77 -22.18
N TRP A 184 -3.54 4.13 -22.80
CA TRP A 184 -4.88 3.97 -22.23
C TRP A 184 -4.87 3.10 -20.97
N SER A 185 -4.11 2.01 -20.95
CA SER A 185 -4.00 1.18 -19.73
C SER A 185 -3.33 1.93 -18.58
N GLY A 186 -2.28 2.70 -18.84
CA GLY A 186 -1.62 3.52 -17.84
C GLY A 186 -2.51 4.64 -17.28
N LEU A 187 -3.29 5.32 -18.13
CA LEU A 187 -4.24 6.33 -17.70
C LEU A 187 -5.41 5.70 -16.92
N ALA A 188 -5.94 4.57 -17.39
CA ALA A 188 -7.02 3.86 -16.71
C ALA A 188 -6.56 3.36 -15.31
N ALA A 189 -5.39 2.75 -15.22
CA ALA A 189 -4.83 2.29 -13.93
C ALA A 189 -4.66 3.45 -12.94
N GLY A 190 -4.11 4.59 -13.39
CA GLY A 190 -3.95 5.77 -12.55
C GLY A 190 -5.30 6.39 -12.14
N ALA A 191 -6.28 6.46 -13.05
CA ALA A 191 -7.61 6.95 -12.75
C ALA A 191 -8.34 6.06 -11.73
N LEU A 192 -8.31 4.73 -11.93
CA LEU A 192 -8.90 3.77 -11.00
C LEU A 192 -8.27 3.88 -9.61
N ASN A 193 -6.94 3.98 -9.54
CA ASN A 193 -6.25 4.21 -8.27
C ASN A 193 -6.68 5.52 -7.60
N SER A 194 -6.79 6.62 -8.36
CA SER A 194 -7.27 7.92 -7.86
C SER A 194 -8.69 7.84 -7.31
N PHE A 195 -9.61 7.20 -8.05
CA PHE A 195 -10.98 7.00 -7.58
C PHE A 195 -11.04 6.09 -6.34
N GLY A 196 -10.21 5.06 -6.28
CA GLY A 196 -10.09 4.19 -5.10
C GLY A 196 -9.66 4.96 -3.85
N VAL A 197 -8.65 5.82 -3.99
CA VAL A 197 -8.17 6.68 -2.89
C VAL A 197 -9.25 7.68 -2.47
N ILE A 198 -9.93 8.35 -3.39
CA ILE A 198 -11.04 9.27 -3.07
C ILE A 198 -12.17 8.52 -2.36
N ALA A 199 -12.54 7.34 -2.87
CA ALA A 199 -13.60 6.52 -2.26
C ALA A 199 -13.24 6.11 -0.82
N ALA A 200 -11.97 5.76 -0.55
CA ALA A 200 -11.50 5.45 0.80
C ALA A 200 -11.61 6.68 1.73
N PHE A 201 -11.19 7.87 1.28
CA PHE A 201 -11.34 9.09 2.07
C PHE A 201 -12.82 9.45 2.27
N ALA A 202 -13.68 9.28 1.24
CA ALA A 202 -15.12 9.49 1.36
C ALA A 202 -15.75 8.51 2.35
N ALA A 203 -15.38 7.24 2.32
CA ALA A 203 -15.87 6.24 3.27
C ALA A 203 -15.56 6.64 4.73
N TYR A 204 -14.34 7.13 5.01
CA TYR A 204 -14.00 7.63 6.34
C TYR A 204 -14.78 8.88 6.73
N ARG A 205 -15.07 9.76 5.77
CA ARG A 205 -15.81 11.01 6.01
C ARG A 205 -17.28 10.76 6.33
N TYR A 206 -17.92 9.77 5.70
CA TYR A 206 -19.34 9.42 5.92
C TYR A 206 -19.49 8.37 7.03
N GLU A 207 -18.74 8.53 8.12
CA GLU A 207 -18.77 7.68 9.33
C GLU A 207 -18.45 6.20 9.08
N GLY A 208 -17.81 5.88 7.96
CA GLY A 208 -17.26 4.54 7.74
C GLY A 208 -16.28 4.20 8.85
N LYS A 209 -16.59 3.14 9.63
CA LYS A 209 -15.70 2.70 10.70
C LYS A 209 -14.40 2.21 10.11
N ALA A 210 -13.28 2.75 10.56
CA ALA A 210 -11.96 2.31 10.10
C ALA A 210 -11.78 0.80 10.23
N ALA A 211 -12.32 0.21 11.30
CA ALA A 211 -12.36 -1.23 11.53
C ALA A 211 -13.11 -2.05 10.46
N ILE A 212 -13.87 -1.42 9.57
CA ILE A 212 -14.58 -2.09 8.47
C ILE A 212 -13.95 -1.71 7.12
N VAL A 213 -13.72 -0.43 6.87
CA VAL A 213 -13.24 0.08 5.58
C VAL A 213 -11.81 -0.41 5.28
N THR A 214 -10.90 -0.34 6.27
CA THR A 214 -9.50 -0.73 6.08
C THR A 214 -9.33 -2.22 5.81
N PRO A 215 -9.89 -3.16 6.60
CA PRO A 215 -9.81 -4.58 6.30
C PRO A 215 -10.46 -4.96 4.97
N LEU A 216 -11.60 -4.33 4.65
CA LEU A 216 -12.30 -4.59 3.41
C LEU A 216 -11.45 -4.19 2.19
N ALA A 217 -10.83 -3.02 2.22
CA ALA A 217 -9.95 -2.56 1.15
C ALA A 217 -8.70 -3.45 1.03
N ALA A 218 -8.06 -3.79 2.15
CA ALA A 218 -6.87 -4.62 2.19
C ALA A 218 -7.12 -6.08 1.74
N ALA A 219 -8.33 -6.60 1.93
CA ALA A 219 -8.71 -7.96 1.50
C ALA A 219 -9.19 -8.00 0.05
N LEU A 220 -10.00 -7.03 -0.39
CA LEU A 220 -10.59 -7.03 -1.73
C LEU A 220 -9.58 -6.72 -2.83
N GLN A 221 -8.64 -5.81 -2.58
CA GLN A 221 -7.64 -5.43 -3.58
C GLN A 221 -6.83 -6.63 -4.10
N PRO A 222 -6.20 -7.47 -3.26
CA PRO A 222 -5.49 -8.66 -3.73
C PRO A 222 -6.39 -9.64 -4.48
N ILE A 223 -7.61 -9.87 -4.02
CA ILE A 223 -8.55 -10.81 -4.66
C ILE A 223 -8.84 -10.37 -6.10
N VAL A 224 -9.20 -9.09 -6.30
CA VAL A 224 -9.47 -8.54 -7.62
C VAL A 224 -8.22 -8.63 -8.50
N THR A 225 -7.04 -8.26 -7.96
CA THR A 225 -5.79 -8.30 -8.71
C THR A 225 -5.41 -9.70 -9.14
N ILE A 226 -5.55 -10.71 -8.28
CA ILE A 226 -5.26 -12.10 -8.59
C ILE A 226 -6.18 -12.61 -9.72
N ILE A 227 -7.48 -12.35 -9.62
CA ILE A 227 -8.44 -12.73 -10.67
C ILE A 227 -8.04 -12.11 -12.01
N LEU A 228 -7.69 -10.82 -12.03
CA LEU A 228 -7.26 -10.13 -13.24
C LEU A 228 -5.93 -10.68 -13.77
N ALA A 229 -4.96 -10.99 -12.90
CA ALA A 229 -3.69 -11.56 -13.29
C ALA A 229 -3.83 -12.95 -13.92
N LEU A 230 -4.66 -13.81 -13.35
CA LEU A 230 -4.95 -15.13 -13.91
C LEU A 230 -5.63 -15.03 -15.29
N ILE A 231 -6.59 -14.09 -15.47
CA ILE A 231 -7.37 -13.96 -16.71
C ILE A 231 -6.58 -13.24 -17.81
N PHE A 232 -5.94 -12.13 -17.50
CA PHE A 232 -5.35 -11.23 -18.49
C PHE A 232 -3.84 -11.42 -18.68
N LEU A 233 -3.10 -11.87 -17.64
CA LEU A 233 -1.67 -12.08 -17.72
C LEU A 233 -1.30 -13.55 -17.93
N GLY A 234 -2.27 -14.47 -17.79
CA GLY A 234 -2.03 -15.91 -17.93
C GLY A 234 -1.09 -16.47 -16.84
N GLU A 235 -1.00 -15.79 -15.69
CA GLU A 235 -0.20 -16.26 -14.57
C GLU A 235 -0.77 -17.57 -14.00
N ASN A 236 0.11 -18.46 -13.51
CA ASN A 236 -0.29 -19.72 -12.91
C ASN A 236 0.06 -19.71 -11.42
N VAL A 237 -0.90 -20.05 -10.60
CA VAL A 237 -0.73 -20.12 -9.14
C VAL A 237 -0.73 -21.55 -8.69
N GLY A 238 0.39 -22.02 -8.14
CA GLY A 238 0.51 -23.33 -7.54
C GLY A 238 -0.26 -23.45 -6.22
N LEU A 239 -0.43 -24.69 -5.73
CA LEU A 239 -1.19 -24.92 -4.49
C LEU A 239 -0.57 -24.23 -3.26
N LEU A 240 0.74 -24.25 -3.13
CA LEU A 240 1.45 -23.60 -2.02
C LEU A 240 1.37 -22.08 -2.09
N GLU A 241 1.49 -21.53 -3.30
CA GLU A 241 1.33 -20.09 -3.56
C GLU A 241 -0.11 -19.66 -3.28
N GLY A 242 -1.10 -20.44 -3.71
CA GLY A 242 -2.50 -20.19 -3.39
C GLY A 242 -2.79 -20.19 -1.88
N ALA A 243 -2.18 -21.11 -1.12
CA ALA A 243 -2.25 -21.11 0.34
C ALA A 243 -1.57 -19.86 0.92
N GLY A 244 -0.40 -19.46 0.40
CA GLY A 244 0.31 -18.25 0.79
C GLY A 244 -0.52 -16.98 0.53
N ILE A 245 -1.19 -16.89 -0.62
CA ILE A 245 -2.12 -15.81 -0.97
C ILE A 245 -3.27 -15.74 0.05
N ALA A 246 -3.91 -16.87 0.34
CA ALA A 246 -5.01 -16.92 1.31
C ALA A 246 -4.55 -16.45 2.71
N LEU A 247 -3.37 -16.89 3.15
CA LEU A 247 -2.79 -16.44 4.41
C LEU A 247 -2.42 -14.95 4.39
N ALA A 248 -1.92 -14.41 3.26
CA ALA A 248 -1.61 -13.00 3.14
C ALA A 248 -2.86 -12.12 3.28
N ILE A 249 -3.98 -12.53 2.66
CA ILE A 249 -5.27 -11.85 2.79
C ILE A 249 -5.77 -11.91 4.25
N LEU A 250 -5.71 -13.08 4.88
CA LEU A 250 -6.09 -13.24 6.28
C LEU A 250 -5.20 -12.40 7.21
N ALA A 251 -3.89 -12.36 6.96
CA ALA A 251 -2.97 -11.52 7.70
C ALA A 251 -3.31 -10.03 7.55
N ALA A 252 -3.55 -9.56 6.32
CA ALA A 252 -3.90 -8.17 6.06
C ALA A 252 -5.18 -7.77 6.81
N VAL A 253 -6.21 -8.63 6.81
CA VAL A 253 -7.46 -8.42 7.58
C VAL A 253 -7.19 -8.39 9.08
N ALA A 254 -6.45 -9.37 9.62
CA ALA A 254 -6.16 -9.46 11.05
C ALA A 254 -5.31 -8.27 11.54
N LEU A 255 -4.31 -7.87 10.76
CA LEU A 255 -3.44 -6.73 11.08
C LEU A 255 -4.18 -5.39 11.02
N SER A 256 -5.15 -5.25 10.13
CA SER A 256 -5.97 -4.05 10.01
C SER A 256 -7.11 -3.97 11.04
N TYR A 257 -7.28 -5.00 11.89
CA TYR A 257 -8.35 -5.05 12.87
C TYR A 257 -8.01 -4.20 14.11
N GLU A 258 -8.63 -3.04 14.23
CA GLU A 258 -8.51 -2.17 15.41
C GLU A 258 -9.60 -2.51 16.42
N THR A 259 -9.21 -2.85 17.66
CA THR A 259 -10.16 -2.90 18.79
C THR A 259 -10.44 -1.47 19.23
N LYS A 260 -11.74 -1.13 19.41
CA LYS A 260 -12.11 0.16 20.02
C LYS A 260 -11.36 0.32 21.34
N PRO A 261 -10.80 1.52 21.63
CA PRO A 261 -10.38 1.83 22.98
C PRO A 261 -11.58 1.58 23.92
N ALA A 262 -11.37 0.86 25.01
CA ALA A 262 -12.38 0.78 26.06
C ALA A 262 -12.78 2.20 26.42
N ALA A 263 -14.09 2.50 26.40
CA ALA A 263 -14.58 3.80 26.79
C ALA A 263 -14.00 4.11 28.17
N SER A 264 -13.26 5.23 28.27
CA SER A 264 -12.78 5.72 29.58
C SER A 264 -14.01 5.83 30.48
N PRO A 265 -14.01 5.26 31.69
CA PRO A 265 -15.11 5.47 32.60
C PRO A 265 -15.28 6.97 32.80
N ALA A 266 -16.48 7.47 32.53
CA ALA A 266 -16.86 8.86 32.77
C ALA A 266 -16.64 9.13 34.27
N THR A 267 -15.58 9.94 34.55
CA THR A 267 -15.32 10.54 35.87
C THR A 267 -16.16 11.79 36.01
#